data_a0875470e3a8c837b8df374954825898
#
_entry.id   a0875470e3a8c837b8df374954825898
#
_cell.length_a   1.000
_cell.length_b   1.000
_cell.length_c   1.000
_cell.angle_alpha   90.00
_cell.angle_beta   90.00
_cell.angle_gamma   90.00
#
_symmetry.space_group_name_H-M   'P 1'
#
loop_
_entity.id
_entity.type
_entity.pdbx_description
1 polymer ?
#
loop_
_entity_poly.entity_id
_entity_poly.type
_entity_poly.pdbx_seq_one_letter_code
_entity_poly.pdbx_strand_id
1 'polypeptide(L)'
;VAAELDNRQHWLAASTHPGEEDIAAEVHGVIKNAHPNLLTMIVPRHPDRGPEIAAAFTARGLKVGRRSNGDPIDPSHDIYIADTLGELGLFYRLAPIAFVGGSMHSHGGHNPLEAAQLDCTILHGPDMTNFKTVANELNEANGAIEVTDANALANAVSYLLANPEEAASISEAAANVAANNYAVVDLVMESLSPFLDALPHEDTYASA
;
A
#
# COMPACT_ATOMS: atom_id res chain seq x y z
N VAL A 1 -4.99 12.93 -10.74
CA VAL A 1 -4.12 12.49 -9.62
C VAL A 1 -2.67 12.42 -10.08
N ALA A 2 -2.31 11.66 -11.13
CA ALA A 2 -0.90 11.56 -11.57
C ALA A 2 -0.26 12.92 -11.88
N ALA A 3 -0.94 13.79 -12.63
CA ALA A 3 -0.45 15.13 -12.96
C ALA A 3 -0.30 16.07 -11.74
N GLU A 4 -1.01 15.79 -10.66
CA GLU A 4 -0.96 16.54 -9.40
C GLU A 4 0.24 16.13 -8.53
N LEU A 5 0.84 14.96 -8.83
CA LEU A 5 2.02 14.41 -8.15
C LEU A 5 3.33 14.74 -8.88
N ASP A 6 3.27 15.40 -10.05
CA ASP A 6 4.42 15.62 -10.91
C ASP A 6 5.59 16.26 -10.14
N ASN A 7 6.75 15.58 -10.14
CA ASN A 7 7.97 15.95 -9.42
C ASN A 7 7.84 16.08 -7.89
N ARG A 8 6.77 15.61 -7.27
CA ARG A 8 6.59 15.63 -5.83
C ARG A 8 7.01 14.30 -5.19
N GLN A 9 7.93 14.35 -4.22
CA GLN A 9 8.25 13.16 -3.43
C GLN A 9 7.03 12.73 -2.62
N HIS A 10 6.70 11.44 -2.70
CA HIS A 10 5.55 10.90 -2.00
C HIS A 10 5.73 9.41 -1.69
N TRP A 11 4.98 8.93 -0.72
CA TRP A 11 4.88 7.54 -0.34
C TRP A 11 3.47 7.22 0.14
N LEU A 12 3.15 5.96 0.25
CA LEU A 12 1.83 5.44 0.56
C LEU A 12 1.85 4.61 1.85
N ALA A 13 0.94 4.90 2.78
CA ALA A 13 0.53 3.99 3.84
C ALA A 13 -0.80 3.34 3.43
N ALA A 14 -0.74 2.07 3.03
CA ALA A 14 -1.84 1.34 2.40
C ALA A 14 -2.57 0.45 3.39
N SER A 15 -3.90 0.43 3.33
CA SER A 15 -4.76 -0.44 4.16
C SER A 15 -4.50 -0.31 5.66
N THR A 16 -4.36 0.93 6.13
CA THR A 16 -3.99 1.23 7.51
C THR A 16 -5.11 0.94 8.50
N HIS A 17 -4.73 0.48 9.69
CA HIS A 17 -5.60 0.28 10.85
C HIS A 17 -5.38 1.35 11.92
N PRO A 18 -6.30 1.48 12.91
CA PRO A 18 -6.15 2.44 14.01
C PRO A 18 -4.76 2.39 14.66
N GLY A 19 -4.09 3.55 14.74
CA GLY A 19 -2.72 3.72 15.22
C GLY A 19 -1.68 3.75 14.11
N GLU A 20 -1.87 3.07 12.98
CA GLU A 20 -0.92 3.12 11.88
C GLU A 20 -0.98 4.45 11.11
N GLU A 21 -2.14 5.10 11.08
CA GLU A 21 -2.25 6.45 10.51
C GLU A 21 -1.46 7.47 11.36
N ASP A 22 -1.45 7.31 12.68
CA ASP A 22 -0.64 8.15 13.56
C ASP A 22 0.86 7.94 13.32
N ILE A 23 1.29 6.69 13.13
CA ILE A 23 2.66 6.34 12.71
C ILE A 23 2.99 7.02 11.39
N ALA A 24 2.12 6.96 10.38
CA ALA A 24 2.34 7.61 9.09
C ALA A 24 2.48 9.13 9.21
N ALA A 25 1.69 9.77 10.07
CA ALA A 25 1.79 11.20 10.35
C ALA A 25 3.07 11.57 11.13
N GLU A 26 3.52 10.70 12.04
CA GLU A 26 4.80 10.84 12.74
C GLU A 26 5.97 10.75 11.77
N VAL A 27 5.99 9.73 10.91
CA VAL A 27 6.98 9.57 9.83
C VAL A 27 7.03 10.81 8.96
N HIS A 28 5.88 11.34 8.51
CA HIS A 28 5.82 12.58 7.76
C HIS A 28 6.54 13.72 8.50
N GLY A 29 6.23 13.93 9.78
CA GLY A 29 6.83 14.97 10.61
C GLY A 29 8.36 14.84 10.76
N VAL A 30 8.85 13.61 10.90
CA VAL A 30 10.29 13.32 11.03
C VAL A 30 11.06 13.64 9.75
N ILE A 31 10.55 13.18 8.59
CA ILE A 31 11.31 13.25 7.34
C ILE A 31 11.05 14.52 6.52
N LYS A 32 10.01 15.30 6.83
CA LYS A 32 9.61 16.51 6.12
C LYS A 32 10.75 17.56 6.00
N ASN A 33 11.63 17.67 6.99
CA ASN A 33 12.74 18.62 6.94
C ASN A 33 13.77 18.26 5.86
N ALA A 34 13.99 16.97 5.62
CA ALA A 34 14.86 16.49 4.55
C ALA A 34 14.14 16.46 3.19
N HIS A 35 12.82 16.37 3.20
CA HIS A 35 11.95 16.26 2.03
C HIS A 35 10.84 17.34 2.06
N PRO A 36 11.15 18.63 1.82
CA PRO A 36 10.21 19.75 2.04
C PRO A 36 8.90 19.66 1.25
N ASN A 37 8.92 18.98 0.09
CA ASN A 37 7.76 18.79 -0.78
C ASN A 37 7.08 17.43 -0.57
N LEU A 38 7.38 16.76 0.53
CA LEU A 38 6.82 15.43 0.80
C LEU A 38 5.29 15.44 0.84
N LEU A 39 4.69 14.43 0.24
CA LEU A 39 3.29 14.05 0.45
C LEU A 39 3.24 12.65 1.06
N THR A 40 2.49 12.50 2.12
CA THR A 40 2.13 11.19 2.65
C THR A 40 0.70 10.87 2.22
N MET A 41 0.53 9.83 1.42
CA MET A 41 -0.79 9.32 1.07
C MET A 41 -1.19 8.21 2.04
N ILE A 42 -2.44 8.24 2.49
CA ILE A 42 -2.98 7.23 3.42
C ILE A 42 -4.26 6.65 2.83
N VAL A 43 -4.30 5.34 2.66
CA VAL A 43 -5.52 4.60 2.30
C VAL A 43 -5.94 3.79 3.53
N PRO A 44 -6.92 4.27 4.30
CA PRO A 44 -7.39 3.51 5.47
C PRO A 44 -8.11 2.24 5.02
N ARG A 45 -7.94 1.13 5.77
CA ARG A 45 -8.64 -0.14 5.51
C ARG A 45 -10.16 0.03 5.53
N HIS A 46 -10.64 0.93 6.36
CA HIS A 46 -12.04 1.30 6.50
C HIS A 46 -12.22 2.76 6.07
N PRO A 47 -12.69 3.03 4.86
CA PRO A 47 -12.82 4.39 4.31
C PRO A 47 -13.70 5.33 5.12
N ASP A 48 -14.69 4.81 5.84
CA ASP A 48 -15.57 5.54 6.75
C ASP A 48 -14.83 6.26 7.89
N ARG A 49 -13.58 5.86 8.18
CA ARG A 49 -12.69 6.54 9.14
C ARG A 49 -12.01 7.79 8.59
N GLY A 50 -12.05 8.02 7.28
CA GLY A 50 -11.40 9.17 6.64
C GLY A 50 -11.70 10.52 7.28
N PRO A 51 -12.98 10.86 7.58
CA PRO A 51 -13.33 12.11 8.26
C PRO A 51 -12.67 12.29 9.64
N GLU A 52 -12.65 11.22 10.45
CA GLU A 52 -12.05 11.23 11.79
C GLU A 52 -10.54 11.45 11.72
N ILE A 53 -9.85 10.70 10.85
CA ILE A 53 -8.40 10.81 10.63
C ILE A 53 -8.05 12.23 10.16
N ALA A 54 -8.79 12.78 9.18
CA ALA A 54 -8.58 14.13 8.69
C ALA A 54 -8.74 15.19 9.78
N ALA A 55 -9.77 15.08 10.61
CA ALA A 55 -10.02 16.00 11.72
C ALA A 55 -8.88 15.94 12.75
N ALA A 56 -8.42 14.74 13.11
CA ALA A 56 -7.34 14.53 14.07
C ALA A 56 -6.01 15.16 13.57
N PHE A 57 -5.69 14.99 12.28
CA PHE A 57 -4.45 15.53 11.71
C PHE A 57 -4.52 17.06 11.51
N THR A 58 -5.68 17.57 11.11
CA THR A 58 -5.90 19.03 11.01
C THR A 58 -5.75 19.69 12.39
N ALA A 59 -6.27 19.07 13.45
CA ALA A 59 -6.08 19.57 14.82
C ALA A 59 -4.62 19.58 15.27
N ARG A 60 -3.75 18.75 14.67
CA ARG A 60 -2.29 18.74 14.87
C ARG A 60 -1.55 19.74 13.98
N GLY A 61 -2.27 20.54 13.19
CA GLY A 61 -1.72 21.58 12.32
C GLY A 61 -1.24 21.07 10.95
N LEU A 62 -1.54 19.82 10.57
CA LEU A 62 -1.23 19.27 9.25
C LEU A 62 -2.27 19.75 8.22
N LYS A 63 -1.83 20.00 7.01
CA LYS A 63 -2.69 20.31 5.87
C LYS A 63 -3.13 19.02 5.21
N VAL A 64 -4.41 18.72 5.29
CA VAL A 64 -4.98 17.44 4.86
C VAL A 64 -5.96 17.63 3.72
N GLY A 65 -5.75 16.91 2.62
CA GLY A 65 -6.73 16.70 1.55
C GLY A 65 -7.43 15.36 1.71
N ARG A 66 -8.67 15.26 1.23
CA ARG A 66 -9.48 14.03 1.34
C ARG A 66 -10.19 13.68 0.04
N ARG A 67 -9.99 12.45 -0.42
CA ARG A 67 -10.50 11.94 -1.70
C ARG A 67 -12.03 11.96 -1.78
N SER A 68 -12.70 11.51 -0.74
CA SER A 68 -14.18 11.47 -0.70
C SER A 68 -14.85 12.86 -0.69
N ASN A 69 -14.13 13.92 -0.35
CA ASN A 69 -14.59 15.31 -0.50
C ASN A 69 -14.44 15.84 -1.93
N GLY A 70 -13.74 15.12 -2.81
CA GLY A 70 -13.35 15.62 -4.13
C GLY A 70 -12.16 16.59 -4.08
N ASP A 71 -11.42 16.65 -2.97
CA ASP A 71 -10.25 17.51 -2.87
C ASP A 71 -9.17 17.06 -3.88
N PRO A 72 -8.59 17.97 -4.67
CA PRO A 72 -7.43 17.65 -5.49
C PRO A 72 -6.20 17.39 -4.59
N ILE A 73 -5.16 16.75 -5.13
CA ILE A 73 -3.86 16.72 -4.44
C ILE A 73 -3.20 18.09 -4.62
N ASP A 74 -3.35 18.96 -3.62
CA ASP A 74 -2.79 20.30 -3.63
C ASP A 74 -1.32 20.29 -3.17
N PRO A 75 -0.42 21.08 -3.79
CA PRO A 75 0.98 21.17 -3.38
C PRO A 75 1.20 21.56 -1.91
N SER A 76 0.22 22.20 -1.29
CA SER A 76 0.29 22.60 0.11
C SER A 76 -0.08 21.48 1.10
N HIS A 77 -0.71 20.39 0.63
CA HIS A 77 -1.10 19.29 1.52
C HIS A 77 0.14 18.56 2.07
N ASP A 78 0.13 18.29 3.35
CA ASP A 78 1.10 17.41 4.03
C ASP A 78 0.67 15.95 3.86
N ILE A 79 -0.63 15.69 4.04
CA ILE A 79 -1.23 14.36 3.98
C ILE A 79 -2.42 14.36 3.03
N TYR A 80 -2.57 13.29 2.26
CA TYR A 80 -3.75 13.05 1.45
C TYR A 80 -4.39 11.73 1.84
N ILE A 81 -5.65 11.79 2.30
CA ILE A 81 -6.40 10.62 2.72
C ILE A 81 -7.26 10.14 1.55
N ALA A 82 -6.96 8.95 1.05
CA ALA A 82 -7.70 8.31 -0.03
C ALA A 82 -8.76 7.37 0.57
N ASP A 83 -9.83 7.96 1.05
CA ASP A 83 -10.93 7.32 1.75
C ASP A 83 -12.09 6.92 0.82
N THR A 84 -11.75 6.28 -0.30
CA THR A 84 -12.72 5.76 -1.28
C THR A 84 -12.49 4.27 -1.53
N LEU A 85 -13.58 3.53 -1.83
CA LEU A 85 -13.50 2.11 -2.13
C LEU A 85 -13.02 1.87 -3.58
N GLY A 86 -12.24 0.78 -3.77
CA GLY A 86 -11.85 0.30 -5.10
C GLY A 86 -10.70 1.07 -5.77
N GLU A 87 -10.11 2.06 -5.09
CA GLU A 87 -9.04 2.87 -5.67
C GLU A 87 -7.62 2.51 -5.15
N LEU A 88 -7.46 1.49 -4.29
CA LEU A 88 -6.16 1.12 -3.72
C LEU A 88 -5.10 0.83 -4.80
N GLY A 89 -5.46 0.08 -5.83
CA GLY A 89 -4.57 -0.19 -6.96
C GLY A 89 -4.13 1.05 -7.73
N LEU A 90 -4.95 2.11 -7.78
CA LEU A 90 -4.54 3.40 -8.32
C LEU A 90 -3.43 4.02 -7.47
N PHE A 91 -3.58 4.02 -6.15
CA PHE A 91 -2.60 4.62 -5.23
C PHE A 91 -1.29 3.83 -5.20
N TYR A 92 -1.33 2.50 -5.31
CA TYR A 92 -0.12 1.70 -5.51
C TYR A 92 0.63 2.09 -6.78
N ARG A 93 -0.06 2.24 -7.92
CA ARG A 93 0.57 2.65 -9.19
C ARG A 93 1.18 4.05 -9.16
N LEU A 94 0.71 4.90 -8.28
CA LEU A 94 1.21 6.27 -8.13
C LEU A 94 2.40 6.35 -7.19
N ALA A 95 2.50 5.45 -6.21
CA ALA A 95 3.48 5.53 -5.14
C ALA A 95 4.69 4.63 -5.41
N PRO A 96 5.92 5.19 -5.42
CA PRO A 96 7.14 4.39 -5.57
C PRO A 96 7.43 3.53 -4.33
N ILE A 97 6.92 3.93 -3.15
CA ILE A 97 7.14 3.27 -1.87
C ILE A 97 5.79 3.09 -1.18
N ALA A 98 5.50 1.88 -0.72
CA ALA A 98 4.27 1.56 -0.02
C ALA A 98 4.54 0.80 1.28
N PHE A 99 4.03 1.33 2.40
CA PHE A 99 3.89 0.59 3.64
C PHE A 99 2.57 -0.19 3.62
N VAL A 100 2.63 -1.49 3.78
CA VAL A 100 1.47 -2.37 3.82
C VAL A 100 0.98 -2.48 5.26
N GLY A 101 -0.16 -1.87 5.55
CA GLY A 101 -0.74 -1.76 6.88
C GLY A 101 -1.32 -3.05 7.44
N GLY A 102 -1.90 -2.96 8.64
CA GLY A 102 -2.30 -4.11 9.45
C GLY A 102 -1.11 -4.90 9.99
N SER A 103 0.10 -4.38 9.81
CA SER A 103 1.35 -5.10 10.06
C SER A 103 2.18 -4.56 11.25
N MET A 104 1.89 -3.35 11.73
CA MET A 104 2.54 -2.80 12.95
C MET A 104 1.92 -3.31 14.24
N HIS A 105 0.65 -3.67 14.19
CA HIS A 105 -0.13 -4.17 15.33
C HIS A 105 -0.73 -5.53 14.98
N SER A 106 -1.37 -6.19 15.95
CA SER A 106 -1.88 -7.57 15.86
C SER A 106 -3.09 -7.73 14.92
N HIS A 107 -2.95 -7.33 13.65
CA HIS A 107 -3.96 -7.52 12.59
C HIS A 107 -3.54 -8.55 11.54
N GLY A 108 -2.29 -9.02 11.59
CA GLY A 108 -1.77 -10.08 10.72
C GLY A 108 -1.34 -9.63 9.32
N GLY A 109 -1.30 -8.32 9.07
CA GLY A 109 -0.90 -7.74 7.79
C GLY A 109 -1.95 -7.88 6.67
N HIS A 110 -1.77 -7.10 5.61
CA HIS A 110 -2.51 -7.21 4.36
C HIS A 110 -1.66 -7.83 3.25
N ASN A 111 -2.30 -8.18 2.12
CA ASN A 111 -1.63 -8.84 1.00
C ASN A 111 -0.57 -7.92 0.36
N PRO A 112 0.73 -8.26 0.42
CA PRO A 112 1.78 -7.44 -0.18
C PRO A 112 1.94 -7.67 -1.70
N LEU A 113 1.41 -8.78 -2.26
CA LEU A 113 1.56 -9.10 -3.68
C LEU A 113 0.88 -8.08 -4.60
N GLU A 114 -0.18 -7.41 -4.12
CA GLU A 114 -0.85 -6.37 -4.90
C GLU A 114 0.09 -5.16 -5.10
N ALA A 115 0.81 -4.75 -4.06
CA ALA A 115 1.83 -3.70 -4.15
C ALA A 115 2.99 -4.14 -5.05
N ALA A 116 3.45 -5.39 -4.92
CA ALA A 116 4.52 -5.97 -5.74
C ALA A 116 4.20 -5.96 -7.23
N GLN A 117 2.95 -6.26 -7.61
CA GLN A 117 2.49 -6.24 -9.02
C GLN A 117 2.40 -4.84 -9.62
N LEU A 118 2.38 -3.83 -8.79
CA LEU A 118 2.18 -2.43 -9.19
C LEU A 118 3.44 -1.59 -9.00
N ASP A 119 4.60 -2.27 -9.03
CA ASP A 119 5.94 -1.69 -9.02
C ASP A 119 6.25 -0.83 -7.77
N CYS A 120 5.66 -1.18 -6.61
CA CYS A 120 5.96 -0.51 -5.34
C CYS A 120 7.14 -1.18 -4.63
N THR A 121 8.01 -0.38 -4.04
CA THR A 121 8.92 -0.85 -2.99
C THR A 121 8.12 -1.09 -1.71
N ILE A 122 8.15 -2.30 -1.20
CA ILE A 122 7.29 -2.74 -0.10
C ILE A 122 7.99 -2.56 1.24
N LEU A 123 7.30 -1.90 2.16
CA LEU A 123 7.62 -1.86 3.58
C LEU A 123 6.48 -2.54 4.35
N HIS A 124 6.78 -3.32 5.38
CA HIS A 124 5.78 -3.91 6.25
C HIS A 124 6.26 -3.98 7.71
N GLY A 125 5.31 -4.02 8.63
CA GLY A 125 5.60 -4.23 10.04
C GLY A 125 5.90 -5.71 10.36
N PRO A 126 6.18 -6.04 11.65
CA PRO A 126 6.58 -7.39 12.06
C PRO A 126 5.43 -8.41 12.06
N ASP A 127 4.17 -7.96 12.07
CA ASP A 127 3.02 -8.86 12.08
C ASP A 127 2.46 -9.09 10.66
N MET A 128 3.01 -10.08 9.99
CA MET A 128 2.51 -10.57 8.69
C MET A 128 1.92 -11.97 8.81
N THR A 129 1.27 -12.28 9.93
CA THR A 129 0.78 -13.64 10.25
C THR A 129 -0.16 -14.19 9.19
N ASN A 130 -1.06 -13.35 8.61
CA ASN A 130 -1.99 -13.77 7.56
C ASN A 130 -1.29 -14.03 6.22
N PHE A 131 -0.11 -13.45 5.98
CA PHE A 131 0.65 -13.54 4.74
C PHE A 131 2.10 -13.96 4.98
N LYS A 132 2.34 -14.74 6.05
CA LYS A 132 3.68 -15.11 6.51
C LYS A 132 4.56 -15.74 5.43
N THR A 133 4.01 -16.66 4.64
CA THR A 133 4.75 -17.32 3.56
C THR A 133 5.22 -16.30 2.52
N VAL A 134 4.32 -15.45 2.06
CA VAL A 134 4.62 -14.43 1.06
C VAL A 134 5.60 -13.38 1.59
N ALA A 135 5.42 -12.95 2.85
CA ALA A 135 6.33 -12.00 3.48
C ALA A 135 7.76 -12.57 3.61
N ASN A 136 7.88 -13.85 3.97
CA ASN A 136 9.19 -14.53 4.02
C ASN A 136 9.83 -14.61 2.61
N GLU A 137 9.06 -15.00 1.59
CA GLU A 137 9.55 -15.06 0.20
C GLU A 137 10.04 -13.69 -0.28
N LEU A 138 9.29 -12.63 0.00
CA LEU A 138 9.67 -11.25 -0.33
C LEU A 138 10.96 -10.83 0.40
N ASN A 139 11.05 -11.10 1.71
CA ASN A 139 12.22 -10.75 2.51
C ASN A 139 13.47 -11.53 2.06
N GLU A 140 13.35 -12.82 1.78
CA GLU A 140 14.45 -13.67 1.28
C GLU A 140 14.94 -13.21 -0.12
N ALA A 141 14.03 -12.72 -0.96
CA ALA A 141 14.35 -12.17 -2.27
C ALA A 141 14.85 -10.71 -2.22
N ASN A 142 14.92 -10.07 -1.06
CA ASN A 142 15.12 -8.62 -0.88
C ASN A 142 14.07 -7.77 -1.62
N GLY A 143 12.85 -8.27 -1.75
CA GLY A 143 11.73 -7.58 -2.37
C GLY A 143 10.85 -6.80 -1.39
N ALA A 144 11.13 -6.87 -0.08
CA ALA A 144 10.48 -6.08 0.95
C ALA A 144 11.44 -5.74 2.09
N ILE A 145 11.08 -4.74 2.88
CA ILE A 145 11.81 -4.33 4.09
C ILE A 145 10.86 -4.42 5.27
N GLU A 146 11.21 -5.22 6.28
CA GLU A 146 10.52 -5.23 7.56
C GLU A 146 10.96 -4.03 8.41
N VAL A 147 9.99 -3.30 8.97
CA VAL A 147 10.20 -2.15 9.84
C VAL A 147 9.50 -2.39 11.18
N THR A 148 10.19 -2.16 12.28
CA THR A 148 9.73 -2.55 13.62
C THR A 148 8.94 -1.47 14.35
N ASP A 149 9.11 -0.21 13.94
CA ASP A 149 8.50 0.96 14.59
C ASP A 149 8.48 2.20 13.66
N ALA A 150 7.92 3.30 14.15
CA ALA A 150 7.83 4.56 13.40
C ALA A 150 9.20 5.11 12.97
N ASN A 151 10.23 4.96 13.81
CA ASN A 151 11.58 5.44 13.48
C ASN A 151 12.21 4.60 12.36
N ALA A 152 12.08 3.28 12.42
CA ALA A 152 12.55 2.37 11.38
C ALA A 152 11.83 2.68 10.05
N LEU A 153 10.49 2.89 10.09
CA LEU A 153 9.71 3.27 8.91
C LEU A 153 10.17 4.63 8.36
N ALA A 154 10.38 5.65 9.21
CA ALA A 154 10.85 6.95 8.77
C ALA A 154 12.23 6.87 8.10
N ASN A 155 13.15 6.12 8.67
CA ASN A 155 14.48 5.91 8.10
C ASN A 155 14.41 5.20 6.75
N ALA A 156 13.59 4.14 6.63
CA ALA A 156 13.42 3.41 5.38
C ALA A 156 12.81 4.28 4.28
N VAL A 157 11.71 4.99 4.57
CA VAL A 157 11.07 5.91 3.61
C VAL A 157 12.03 7.01 3.17
N SER A 158 12.71 7.67 4.11
CA SER A 158 13.66 8.75 3.80
C SER A 158 14.83 8.24 2.94
N TYR A 159 15.38 7.08 3.28
CA TYR A 159 16.45 6.44 2.53
C TYR A 159 16.01 6.12 1.09
N LEU A 160 14.86 5.49 0.91
CA LEU A 160 14.36 5.11 -0.41
C LEU A 160 13.99 6.31 -1.28
N LEU A 161 13.43 7.37 -0.69
CA LEU A 161 13.18 8.64 -1.40
C LEU A 161 14.45 9.32 -1.89
N ALA A 162 15.55 9.14 -1.18
CA ALA A 162 16.87 9.66 -1.55
C ALA A 162 17.63 8.73 -2.53
N ASN A 163 17.26 7.45 -2.61
CA ASN A 163 17.94 6.42 -3.41
C ASN A 163 16.94 5.69 -4.32
N PRO A 164 16.42 6.34 -5.37
CA PRO A 164 15.37 5.75 -6.23
C PRO A 164 15.83 4.51 -7.00
N GLU A 165 17.11 4.35 -7.28
CA GLU A 165 17.67 3.15 -7.91
C GLU A 165 17.58 1.94 -6.98
N GLU A 166 17.84 2.13 -5.69
CA GLU A 166 17.66 1.08 -4.68
C GLU A 166 16.20 0.71 -4.52
N ALA A 167 15.31 1.70 -4.46
CA ALA A 167 13.86 1.48 -4.42
C ALA A 167 13.41 0.65 -5.64
N ALA A 168 13.86 0.99 -6.84
CA ALA A 168 13.53 0.24 -8.05
C ALA A 168 14.05 -1.21 -8.02
N SER A 169 15.26 -1.44 -7.50
CA SER A 169 15.83 -2.79 -7.37
C SER A 169 15.00 -3.68 -6.43
N ILE A 170 14.57 -3.13 -5.28
CA ILE A 170 13.71 -3.84 -4.33
C ILE A 170 12.35 -4.14 -4.96
N SER A 171 11.76 -3.16 -5.65
CA SER A 171 10.49 -3.30 -6.35
C SER A 171 10.55 -4.38 -7.45
N GLU A 172 11.62 -4.44 -8.22
CA GLU A 172 11.83 -5.49 -9.23
C GLU A 172 11.90 -6.89 -8.60
N ALA A 173 12.62 -7.02 -7.48
CA ALA A 173 12.67 -8.27 -6.73
C ALA A 173 11.28 -8.68 -6.23
N ALA A 174 10.49 -7.73 -5.72
CA ALA A 174 9.10 -7.98 -5.30
C ALA A 174 8.22 -8.44 -6.46
N ALA A 175 8.32 -7.78 -7.62
CA ALA A 175 7.55 -8.13 -8.81
C ALA A 175 7.85 -9.56 -9.29
N ASN A 176 9.10 -10.00 -9.22
CA ASN A 176 9.49 -11.37 -9.55
C ASN A 176 8.85 -12.40 -8.60
N VAL A 177 8.80 -12.11 -7.29
CA VAL A 177 8.10 -12.97 -6.32
C VAL A 177 6.61 -13.02 -6.63
N ALA A 178 6.00 -11.88 -6.91
CA ALA A 178 4.58 -11.83 -7.27
C ALA A 178 4.28 -12.64 -8.54
N ALA A 179 5.08 -12.50 -9.58
CA ALA A 179 4.91 -13.25 -10.82
C ALA A 179 4.97 -14.77 -10.59
N ASN A 180 5.89 -15.24 -9.76
CA ASN A 180 6.00 -16.67 -9.41
C ASN A 180 4.76 -17.16 -8.65
N ASN A 181 4.23 -16.37 -7.71
CA ASN A 181 3.03 -16.73 -6.96
C ASN A 181 1.78 -16.82 -7.87
N TYR A 182 1.65 -15.94 -8.84
CA TYR A 182 0.53 -15.98 -9.80
C TYR A 182 0.66 -17.15 -10.80
N ALA A 183 1.85 -17.49 -11.24
CA ALA A 183 2.06 -18.67 -12.09
C ALA A 183 1.56 -19.97 -11.44
N VAL A 184 1.63 -20.09 -10.12
CA VAL A 184 1.07 -21.24 -9.39
C VAL A 184 -0.46 -21.26 -9.49
N VAL A 185 -1.12 -20.10 -9.42
CA VAL A 185 -2.58 -19.99 -9.58
C VAL A 185 -3.00 -20.43 -10.98
N ASP A 186 -2.28 -20.00 -12.01
CA ASP A 186 -2.56 -20.40 -13.40
C ASP A 186 -2.42 -21.91 -13.60
N LEU A 187 -1.38 -22.54 -13.05
CA LEU A 187 -1.20 -24.00 -13.08
C LEU A 187 -2.34 -24.74 -12.38
N VAL A 188 -2.82 -24.23 -11.24
CA VAL A 188 -3.98 -24.81 -10.53
C VAL A 188 -5.24 -24.67 -11.39
N MET A 189 -5.47 -23.52 -12.00
CA MET A 189 -6.63 -23.29 -12.88
C MET A 189 -6.58 -24.18 -14.12
N GLU A 190 -5.42 -24.33 -14.76
CA GLU A 190 -5.25 -25.28 -15.86
C GLU A 190 -5.57 -26.72 -15.44
N SER A 191 -5.12 -27.12 -14.23
CA SER A 191 -5.38 -28.47 -13.69
C SER A 191 -6.86 -28.69 -13.35
N LEU A 192 -7.59 -27.63 -12.98
CA LEU A 192 -9.02 -27.69 -12.64
C LEU A 192 -9.93 -27.56 -13.87
N SER A 193 -9.47 -26.94 -14.97
CA SER A 193 -10.28 -26.70 -16.18
C SER A 193 -11.02 -27.95 -16.68
N PRO A 194 -10.41 -29.14 -16.79
CA PRO A 194 -11.12 -30.34 -17.26
C PRO A 194 -12.29 -30.74 -16.35
N PHE A 195 -12.20 -30.44 -15.06
CA PHE A 195 -13.26 -30.74 -14.10
C PHE A 195 -14.39 -29.70 -14.13
N LEU A 196 -14.02 -28.44 -14.33
CA LEU A 196 -14.96 -27.33 -14.45
C LEU A 196 -15.77 -27.41 -15.74
N ASP A 197 -15.11 -27.73 -16.85
CA ASP A 197 -15.75 -27.92 -18.16
C ASP A 197 -16.74 -29.14 -18.19
N ALA A 198 -16.51 -30.08 -17.29
CA ALA A 198 -17.41 -31.27 -17.16
C ALA A 198 -18.64 -30.97 -16.28
N LEU A 199 -18.72 -29.82 -15.62
CA LEU A 199 -19.90 -29.44 -14.84
C LEU A 199 -21.05 -29.09 -15.79
N PRO A 200 -22.30 -29.54 -15.51
CA PRO A 200 -23.44 -29.17 -16.32
C PRO A 200 -23.61 -27.64 -16.24
N HIS A 201 -23.58 -26.95 -17.39
CA HIS A 201 -23.99 -25.57 -17.48
C HIS A 201 -25.47 -25.48 -17.09
N GLU A 202 -25.77 -24.90 -15.93
CA GLU A 202 -27.15 -24.61 -15.54
C GLU A 202 -27.71 -23.47 -16.40
N ASP A 203 -28.17 -23.79 -17.62
CA ASP A 203 -29.07 -22.93 -18.41
C ASP A 203 -30.52 -23.03 -17.88
N THR A 204 -30.72 -23.14 -16.54
CA THR A 204 -32.03 -23.49 -15.99
C THR A 204 -32.51 -22.51 -14.91
N TYR A 205 -32.35 -21.19 -15.10
CA TYR A 205 -33.16 -20.20 -14.34
C TYR A 205 -33.64 -19.04 -15.21
N ALA A 206 -34.18 -19.32 -16.39
CA ALA A 206 -34.88 -18.33 -17.20
C ALA A 206 -36.21 -18.93 -17.70
N SER A 207 -37.08 -19.36 -16.79
CA SER A 207 -38.53 -19.48 -17.05
C SER A 207 -39.27 -19.97 -15.80
N ALA A 208 -39.66 -19.04 -14.93
CA ALA A 208 -40.86 -19.17 -14.10
C ALA A 208 -41.30 -17.74 -13.68
#